data_fab8c85da164dd5e6a842e0ad5870ef2
#
_entry.id   fab8c85da164dd5e6a842e0ad5870ef2
#
_cell.length_a   1.000
_cell.length_b   1.000
_cell.length_c   1.000
_cell.angle_alpha   90.00
_cell.angle_beta   90.00
_cell.angle_gamma   90.00
#
_symmetry.space_group_name_H-M   'P 1'
#
loop_
_entity.id
_entity.type
_entity.pdbx_description
1 polymer ?
#
loop_
_entity_poly.entity_id
_entity_poly.type
_entity_poly.pdbx_seq_one_letter_code
_entity_poly.pdbx_strand_id
1 'polypeptide(L)'
;MSWLSPGMLAFGLLAIPILLLYMLKLRRRETPVSSTLLWQQLLRDRQANTPWQRLKRNLLLFLQLLILAGLVLALARPVLPVPSLSSGATIVLLDGSASMAARDVSPDRFTVAREAVARLIDGLPAGAPVTLILAAAQPHLLAAAESDHEALHQALSGAQPGSGGADWPAAFALAAGANRGSQVAATLIVSDGGLPEEGLPALPGEVTYLPVGQSSENLAITAMAARPETGEVQLFAAVQNYGSQSRTVIVSLLAGDQLVEARQVEIPAGERQDVLYSGLPAAAQRYTVRLSNPPGQTGDLDALALDDSAATVYQPGLSGRLVLVSPGNLFLRRLLESLPGVQPFFVLAGPDAPVAIPGGQYDLYVLDGVVPEDLPPGNVLFVNPPSNDFFPVGDLFQDTQVEQVADSPLTRYVAWDNVHVAQARQVEPPEWAETLVQAHGGPLVFTGETDGRRLAVVTFDLHDSDLPLQIGYPILFSNLIQYLSRPADLSILAAGAGDAPGGAAASLAAGTNLQLQAGGSVLIHPAAGAARALVTLPDGSTQIIDLPQGQGVFDDTHQLGLYSVSYPGSPDVPADGFAVNLFAP
;
A
#
# COMPACT_ATOMS: atom_id res chain seq x y z
N MET A 1 -25.97 6.94 25.06
CA MET A 1 -27.26 6.85 25.78
C MET A 1 -27.94 8.24 25.72
N SER A 2 -29.06 8.35 25.05
CA SER A 2 -29.89 9.58 25.05
C SER A 2 -31.10 9.35 25.94
N TRP A 3 -31.67 10.44 26.47
CA TRP A 3 -32.84 10.42 27.34
C TRP A 3 -34.02 11.05 26.59
N LEU A 4 -35.12 10.32 26.46
CA LEU A 4 -36.30 10.83 25.75
C LEU A 4 -36.96 11.99 26.50
N SER A 5 -36.85 12.00 27.83
CA SER A 5 -37.45 13.01 28.71
C SER A 5 -36.47 13.41 29.83
N PRO A 6 -35.40 14.17 29.50
CA PRO A 6 -34.36 14.52 30.49
C PRO A 6 -34.90 15.36 31.65
N GLY A 7 -35.97 16.13 31.44
CA GLY A 7 -36.62 16.92 32.50
C GLY A 7 -37.22 16.07 33.62
N MET A 8 -37.53 14.79 33.37
CA MET A 8 -38.07 13.90 34.40
C MET A 8 -37.02 13.46 35.43
N LEU A 9 -35.72 13.65 35.15
CA LEU A 9 -34.66 13.44 36.14
C LEU A 9 -34.78 14.41 37.32
N ALA A 10 -35.48 15.55 37.15
CA ALA A 10 -35.77 16.51 38.24
C ALA A 10 -36.62 15.88 39.37
N PHE A 11 -37.41 14.84 39.07
CA PHE A 11 -38.14 14.09 40.13
C PHE A 11 -37.19 13.34 41.08
N GLY A 12 -35.91 13.16 40.73
CA GLY A 12 -34.89 12.71 41.66
C GLY A 12 -34.72 13.62 42.88
N LEU A 13 -35.08 14.91 42.79
CA LEU A 13 -35.08 15.86 43.91
C LEU A 13 -36.06 15.45 45.00
N LEU A 14 -37.06 14.61 44.74
CA LEU A 14 -37.97 14.05 45.76
C LEU A 14 -37.21 13.16 46.77
N ALA A 15 -35.99 12.74 46.49
CA ALA A 15 -35.13 12.09 47.47
C ALA A 15 -34.82 13.01 48.67
N ILE A 16 -34.76 14.35 48.47
CA ILE A 16 -34.45 15.32 49.52
C ILE A 16 -35.51 15.31 50.63
N PRO A 17 -36.81 15.48 50.36
CA PRO A 17 -37.85 15.44 51.42
C PRO A 17 -37.93 14.08 52.07
N ILE A 18 -37.71 12.94 51.35
CA ILE A 18 -37.66 11.62 51.92
C ILE A 18 -36.53 11.55 52.95
N LEU A 19 -35.34 11.98 52.61
CA LEU A 19 -34.17 12.03 53.50
C LEU A 19 -34.43 12.94 54.72
N LEU A 20 -35.04 14.12 54.52
CA LEU A 20 -35.38 15.05 55.57
C LEU A 20 -36.38 14.45 56.56
N LEU A 21 -37.42 13.73 56.10
CA LEU A 21 -38.38 13.05 56.96
C LEU A 21 -37.71 12.01 57.84
N TYR A 22 -36.73 11.28 57.34
CA TYR A 22 -35.97 10.29 58.12
C TYR A 22 -34.98 10.94 59.10
N MET A 23 -34.61 12.17 58.89
CA MET A 23 -33.76 12.96 59.80
C MET A 23 -34.58 13.65 60.91
N LEU A 24 -35.90 13.82 60.75
CA LEU A 24 -36.76 14.43 61.76
C LEU A 24 -36.80 13.63 63.03
N LYS A 25 -36.57 14.27 64.15
CA LYS A 25 -36.59 13.70 65.50
C LYS A 25 -38.02 13.54 65.96
N LEU A 26 -38.51 12.33 66.17
CA LEU A 26 -39.79 12.11 66.85
C LEU A 26 -39.74 12.75 68.22
N ARG A 27 -40.64 13.72 68.46
CA ARG A 27 -40.90 14.27 69.81
C ARG A 27 -41.53 13.16 70.67
N ARG A 28 -40.76 12.61 71.61
CA ARG A 28 -41.29 11.71 72.60
C ARG A 28 -42.11 12.51 73.61
N ARG A 29 -43.33 12.10 73.89
CA ARG A 29 -44.16 12.66 74.93
C ARG A 29 -43.61 12.15 76.26
N GLU A 30 -43.16 13.10 77.10
CA GLU A 30 -42.70 12.78 78.45
C GLU A 30 -43.90 12.55 79.35
N THR A 31 -44.02 11.40 79.93
CA THR A 31 -44.99 11.11 81.00
C THR A 31 -44.21 11.05 82.31
N PRO A 32 -44.58 11.83 83.32
CA PRO A 32 -43.93 11.85 84.59
C PRO A 32 -44.22 10.52 85.34
N VAL A 33 -43.16 9.83 85.72
CA VAL A 33 -43.20 8.56 86.50
C VAL A 33 -42.46 8.82 87.82
N SER A 34 -43.03 8.35 88.93
CA SER A 34 -42.69 8.76 90.29
C SER A 34 -41.32 8.23 90.82
N SER A 35 -40.61 7.32 90.15
CA SER A 35 -39.24 6.92 90.43
C SER A 35 -38.58 6.25 89.27
N THR A 36 -37.40 6.77 88.81
CA THR A 36 -36.59 6.22 87.71
C THR A 36 -35.25 5.69 88.17
N LEU A 37 -35.00 5.54 89.49
CA LEU A 37 -33.69 5.25 90.07
C LEU A 37 -33.12 3.93 89.61
N LEU A 38 -33.92 2.89 89.45
CA LEU A 38 -33.52 1.59 88.92
C LEU A 38 -33.27 1.56 87.41
N TRP A 39 -33.92 2.40 86.66
CA TRP A 39 -33.75 2.48 85.18
C TRP A 39 -32.52 3.31 84.78
N GLN A 40 -32.09 4.26 85.61
CA GLN A 40 -30.92 5.08 85.35
C GLN A 40 -29.60 4.28 85.49
N GLN A 41 -29.56 3.22 86.26
CA GLN A 41 -28.42 2.35 86.37
C GLN A 41 -28.28 1.32 85.22
N LEU A 42 -29.39 0.97 84.53
CA LEU A 42 -29.39 0.02 83.43
C LEU A 42 -29.21 0.63 82.04
N LEU A 43 -29.54 1.88 81.90
CA LEU A 43 -29.53 2.59 80.59
C LEU A 43 -28.46 3.67 80.55
N ARG A 44 -27.17 3.28 80.65
CA ARG A 44 -26.11 4.12 80.04
C ARG A 44 -26.22 3.96 78.54
N ASP A 45 -27.27 4.60 78.01
CA ASP A 45 -27.51 4.66 76.59
C ASP A 45 -26.43 5.51 75.92
N ARG A 46 -25.64 4.90 75.03
CA ARG A 46 -24.72 5.59 74.17
C ARG A 46 -25.55 6.31 73.13
N GLN A 47 -25.99 7.51 73.46
CA GLN A 47 -26.58 8.42 72.48
C GLN A 47 -25.48 8.86 71.51
N ALA A 48 -25.41 8.22 70.35
CA ALA A 48 -24.65 8.74 69.22
C ALA A 48 -25.40 9.95 68.65
N ASN A 49 -24.85 11.13 68.95
CA ASN A 49 -25.45 12.46 68.62
C ASN A 49 -25.19 12.94 67.20
N THR A 50 -24.92 12.05 66.23
CA THR A 50 -24.71 12.45 64.83
C THR A 50 -25.85 11.95 63.95
N PRO A 51 -26.56 12.87 63.21
CA PRO A 51 -27.72 12.50 62.37
C PRO A 51 -27.34 11.48 61.28
N TRP A 52 -26.10 11.43 60.84
CA TRP A 52 -25.61 10.50 59.82
C TRP A 52 -25.52 9.03 60.25
N GLN A 53 -25.41 8.70 61.54
CA GLN A 53 -25.33 7.33 62.04
C GLN A 53 -26.68 6.61 62.04
N ARG A 54 -27.80 7.31 62.00
CA ARG A 54 -29.16 6.73 61.92
C ARG A 54 -29.57 6.32 60.51
N LEU A 55 -28.92 6.92 59.47
CA LEU A 55 -29.17 6.56 58.08
C LEU A 55 -28.60 5.20 57.67
N LYS A 56 -27.51 4.80 58.30
CA LYS A 56 -26.76 3.55 57.92
C LYS A 56 -27.49 2.22 58.16
N ARG A 57 -28.67 2.20 58.83
CA ARG A 57 -29.39 0.98 59.21
C ARG A 57 -30.87 0.90 58.82
N ASN A 58 -31.35 1.75 57.94
CA ASN A 58 -32.75 1.75 57.53
C ASN A 58 -32.96 1.09 56.16
N LEU A 59 -33.21 -0.22 56.18
CA LEU A 59 -33.56 -0.98 54.97
C LEU A 59 -34.75 -0.37 54.23
N LEU A 60 -35.70 0.20 54.97
CA LEU A 60 -36.90 0.85 54.41
C LEU A 60 -36.55 2.11 53.63
N LEU A 61 -35.64 2.96 54.13
CA LEU A 61 -35.15 4.13 53.42
C LEU A 61 -34.43 3.76 52.12
N PHE A 62 -33.57 2.72 52.19
CA PHE A 62 -32.88 2.21 51.02
C PHE A 62 -33.87 1.74 49.95
N LEU A 63 -34.88 0.96 50.37
CA LEU A 63 -35.90 0.45 49.44
C LEU A 63 -36.71 1.59 48.80
N GLN A 64 -37.09 2.63 49.60
CA GLN A 64 -37.81 3.80 49.08
C GLN A 64 -36.99 4.61 48.08
N LEU A 65 -35.70 4.84 48.33
CA LEU A 65 -34.79 5.50 47.41
C LEU A 65 -34.56 4.64 46.14
N LEU A 66 -34.49 3.34 46.25
CA LEU A 66 -34.35 2.43 45.13
C LEU A 66 -35.61 2.43 44.24
N ILE A 67 -36.79 2.40 44.84
CA ILE A 67 -38.09 2.53 44.15
C ILE A 67 -38.17 3.90 43.44
N LEU A 68 -37.80 4.99 44.14
CA LEU A 68 -37.77 6.30 43.54
C LEU A 68 -36.80 6.37 42.34
N ALA A 69 -35.59 5.82 42.50
CA ALA A 69 -34.62 5.78 41.41
C ALA A 69 -35.13 4.97 40.20
N GLY A 70 -35.74 3.80 40.45
CA GLY A 70 -36.37 2.98 39.42
C GLY A 70 -37.51 3.75 38.68
N LEU A 71 -38.33 4.49 39.44
CA LEU A 71 -39.42 5.25 38.88
C LEU A 71 -38.94 6.47 38.07
N VAL A 72 -37.91 7.16 38.56
CA VAL A 72 -37.25 8.28 37.84
C VAL A 72 -36.59 7.77 36.56
N LEU A 73 -35.89 6.63 36.58
CA LEU A 73 -35.29 6.00 35.41
C LEU A 73 -36.37 5.58 34.39
N ALA A 74 -37.47 4.98 34.86
CA ALA A 74 -38.60 4.61 34.01
C ALA A 74 -39.27 5.82 33.33
N LEU A 75 -39.43 6.95 34.06
CA LEU A 75 -39.98 8.19 33.52
C LEU A 75 -38.99 8.90 32.58
N ALA A 76 -37.71 8.86 32.86
CA ALA A 76 -36.66 9.47 32.03
C ALA A 76 -36.47 8.75 30.70
N ARG A 77 -36.96 7.49 30.55
CA ARG A 77 -36.91 6.66 29.33
C ARG A 77 -35.53 6.67 28.69
N PRO A 78 -34.54 6.00 29.27
CA PRO A 78 -33.26 5.85 28.63
C PRO A 78 -33.43 5.10 27.29
N VAL A 79 -33.00 5.71 26.19
CA VAL A 79 -33.03 5.11 24.86
C VAL A 79 -31.61 4.68 24.53
N LEU A 80 -31.43 3.40 24.29
CA LEU A 80 -30.28 2.90 23.56
C LEU A 80 -30.63 3.07 22.08
N PRO A 81 -29.86 3.82 21.29
CA PRO A 81 -30.07 3.85 19.84
C PRO A 81 -29.78 2.43 19.33
N VAL A 82 -30.83 1.70 19.06
CA VAL A 82 -30.75 0.50 18.22
C VAL A 82 -31.03 1.01 16.81
N PRO A 83 -30.15 0.78 15.84
CA PRO A 83 -30.44 1.16 14.48
C PRO A 83 -31.73 0.45 14.05
N SER A 84 -32.84 1.18 14.00
CA SER A 84 -34.09 0.69 13.45
C SER A 84 -34.05 0.94 11.95
N LEU A 85 -33.75 -0.10 11.19
CA LEU A 85 -33.85 -0.06 9.75
C LEU A 85 -35.34 0.05 9.38
N SER A 86 -35.71 1.17 8.78
CA SER A 86 -37.06 1.41 8.31
C SER A 86 -37.39 0.50 7.13
N SER A 87 -38.67 0.38 6.76
CA SER A 87 -39.17 -0.49 5.68
C SER A 87 -38.72 -0.14 4.25
N GLY A 88 -37.63 0.63 4.08
CA GLY A 88 -37.02 0.99 2.79
C GLY A 88 -35.79 0.13 2.46
N ALA A 89 -35.21 0.38 1.29
CA ALA A 89 -33.98 -0.27 0.88
C ALA A 89 -32.84 0.08 1.85
N THR A 90 -32.02 -0.91 2.20
CA THR A 90 -30.86 -0.75 3.09
C THR A 90 -29.59 -1.06 2.31
N ILE A 91 -28.56 -0.20 2.46
CA ILE A 91 -27.22 -0.46 1.96
C ILE A 91 -26.32 -0.79 3.15
N VAL A 92 -25.53 -1.84 3.02
CA VAL A 92 -24.53 -2.24 4.00
C VAL A 92 -23.16 -2.20 3.34
N LEU A 93 -22.28 -1.35 3.86
CA LEU A 93 -20.85 -1.29 3.53
C LEU A 93 -20.11 -2.07 4.62
N LEU A 94 -19.63 -3.26 4.27
CA LEU A 94 -18.81 -4.10 5.15
C LEU A 94 -17.35 -3.87 4.81
N ASP A 95 -16.58 -3.45 5.80
CA ASP A 95 -15.13 -3.29 5.66
C ASP A 95 -14.46 -4.64 5.41
N GLY A 96 -13.75 -4.73 4.32
CA GLY A 96 -12.96 -5.88 3.91
C GLY A 96 -11.46 -5.56 3.86
N SER A 97 -11.00 -4.52 4.55
CA SER A 97 -9.58 -4.21 4.65
C SER A 97 -8.81 -5.24 5.45
N ALA A 98 -7.48 -5.26 5.28
CA ALA A 98 -6.59 -6.17 5.99
C ALA A 98 -6.66 -6.03 7.51
N SER A 99 -6.92 -4.82 8.04
CA SER A 99 -7.06 -4.56 9.47
C SER A 99 -8.22 -5.31 10.12
N MET A 100 -9.23 -5.67 9.32
CA MET A 100 -10.36 -6.51 9.78
C MET A 100 -9.98 -7.95 10.10
N ALA A 101 -8.78 -8.41 9.70
CA ALA A 101 -8.23 -9.69 10.13
C ALA A 101 -7.62 -9.66 11.55
N ALA A 102 -7.60 -8.49 12.20
CA ALA A 102 -7.08 -8.36 13.56
C ALA A 102 -7.89 -9.16 14.59
N ARG A 103 -7.16 -9.73 15.58
CA ARG A 103 -7.68 -10.65 16.60
C ARG A 103 -7.81 -10.04 17.99
N ASP A 104 -7.92 -8.73 18.08
CA ASP A 104 -8.24 -8.04 19.34
C ASP A 104 -9.67 -8.33 19.85
N VAL A 105 -10.51 -8.88 18.98
CA VAL A 105 -11.81 -9.48 19.27
C VAL A 105 -11.81 -10.92 18.77
N SER A 106 -12.56 -11.82 19.44
CA SER A 106 -12.58 -13.23 19.08
C SER A 106 -13.74 -13.57 18.13
N PRO A 107 -13.54 -14.31 17.04
CA PRO A 107 -12.25 -14.83 16.56
C PRO A 107 -11.36 -13.78 15.86
N ASP A 108 -11.96 -12.81 15.16
CA ASP A 108 -11.36 -11.66 14.47
C ASP A 108 -12.43 -10.61 14.21
N ARG A 109 -12.00 -9.36 13.85
CA ARG A 109 -12.91 -8.23 13.60
C ARG A 109 -13.88 -8.51 12.45
N PHE A 110 -13.41 -9.13 11.36
CA PHE A 110 -14.24 -9.40 10.19
C PHE A 110 -15.38 -10.37 10.52
N THR A 111 -15.08 -11.43 11.25
CA THR A 111 -16.10 -12.40 11.68
C THR A 111 -17.14 -11.74 12.59
N VAL A 112 -16.71 -10.92 13.54
CA VAL A 112 -17.63 -10.16 14.42
C VAL A 112 -18.49 -9.19 13.62
N ALA A 113 -17.90 -8.47 12.64
CA ALA A 113 -18.61 -7.58 11.74
C ALA A 113 -19.66 -8.33 10.90
N ARG A 114 -19.26 -9.45 10.31
CA ARG A 114 -20.13 -10.32 9.52
C ARG A 114 -21.32 -10.84 10.34
N GLU A 115 -21.08 -11.29 11.56
CA GLU A 115 -22.16 -11.72 12.48
C GLU A 115 -23.09 -10.56 12.87
N ALA A 116 -22.55 -9.36 13.04
CA ALA A 116 -23.36 -8.18 13.34
C ALA A 116 -24.27 -7.83 12.15
N VAL A 117 -23.75 -7.89 10.92
CA VAL A 117 -24.54 -7.69 9.69
C VAL A 117 -25.59 -8.81 9.54
N ALA A 118 -25.24 -10.06 9.82
CA ALA A 118 -26.18 -11.18 9.77
C ALA A 118 -27.38 -10.98 10.73
N ARG A 119 -27.10 -10.62 11.99
CA ARG A 119 -28.18 -10.30 12.98
C ARG A 119 -29.04 -9.12 12.54
N LEU A 120 -28.46 -8.17 11.84
CA LEU A 120 -29.17 -7.03 11.33
C LEU A 120 -30.11 -7.44 10.18
N ILE A 121 -29.66 -8.29 9.26
CA ILE A 121 -30.48 -8.89 8.18
C ILE A 121 -31.68 -9.64 8.80
N ASP A 122 -31.44 -10.45 9.84
CA ASP A 122 -32.51 -11.19 10.53
C ASP A 122 -33.56 -10.27 11.17
N GLY A 123 -33.17 -9.06 11.55
CA GLY A 123 -34.06 -8.06 12.13
C GLY A 123 -34.85 -7.22 11.12
N LEU A 124 -34.56 -7.37 9.81
CA LEU A 124 -35.26 -6.63 8.77
C LEU A 124 -36.66 -7.23 8.50
N PRO A 125 -37.63 -6.39 8.09
CA PRO A 125 -38.91 -6.87 7.60
C PRO A 125 -38.73 -7.79 6.38
N ALA A 126 -39.54 -8.85 6.31
CA ALA A 126 -39.53 -9.74 5.15
C ALA A 126 -39.78 -8.96 3.84
N GLY A 127 -38.93 -9.15 2.87
CA GLY A 127 -39.02 -8.48 1.58
C GLY A 127 -38.34 -7.09 1.51
N ALA A 128 -37.68 -6.63 2.58
CA ALA A 128 -36.88 -5.41 2.54
C ALA A 128 -35.62 -5.63 1.66
N PRO A 129 -35.39 -4.82 0.61
CA PRO A 129 -34.23 -5.00 -0.26
C PRO A 129 -32.96 -4.53 0.44
N VAL A 130 -31.92 -5.37 0.39
CA VAL A 130 -30.61 -5.09 0.97
C VAL A 130 -29.55 -5.15 -0.13
N THR A 131 -28.69 -4.15 -0.18
CA THR A 131 -27.49 -4.14 -1.00
C THR A 131 -26.27 -4.32 -0.08
N LEU A 132 -25.51 -5.41 -0.28
CA LEU A 132 -24.28 -5.67 0.45
C LEU A 132 -23.07 -5.32 -0.43
N ILE A 133 -22.20 -4.49 0.08
CA ILE A 133 -20.95 -4.07 -0.58
C ILE A 133 -19.80 -4.43 0.34
N LEU A 134 -18.81 -5.16 -0.18
CA LEU A 134 -17.53 -5.35 0.50
C LEU A 134 -16.58 -4.21 0.08
N ALA A 135 -16.17 -3.39 1.05
CA ALA A 135 -15.19 -2.33 0.85
C ALA A 135 -13.78 -2.92 1.02
N ALA A 136 -13.16 -3.30 -0.06
CA ALA A 136 -11.81 -3.85 -0.14
C ALA A 136 -10.95 -2.97 -1.05
N ALA A 137 -9.72 -3.39 -1.38
CA ALA A 137 -8.87 -2.69 -2.35
C ALA A 137 -9.56 -2.52 -3.72
N GLN A 138 -10.42 -3.47 -4.09
CA GLN A 138 -11.36 -3.38 -5.19
C GLN A 138 -12.75 -3.66 -4.65
N PRO A 139 -13.54 -2.62 -4.35
CA PRO A 139 -14.87 -2.79 -3.78
C PRO A 139 -15.81 -3.50 -4.76
N HIS A 140 -16.62 -4.43 -4.26
CA HIS A 140 -17.56 -5.16 -5.08
C HIS A 140 -18.88 -5.46 -4.36
N LEU A 141 -19.91 -5.67 -5.16
CA LEU A 141 -21.24 -6.04 -4.68
C LEU A 141 -21.26 -7.53 -4.30
N LEU A 142 -21.61 -7.83 -3.05
CA LEU A 142 -21.92 -9.19 -2.59
C LEU A 142 -23.37 -9.55 -2.94
N ALA A 143 -24.29 -8.59 -2.78
CA ALA A 143 -25.70 -8.72 -3.16
C ALA A 143 -26.27 -7.37 -3.60
N ALA A 144 -27.13 -7.35 -4.61
CA ALA A 144 -27.72 -6.13 -5.16
C ALA A 144 -29.23 -6.15 -4.97
N ALA A 145 -29.76 -5.28 -4.08
CA ALA A 145 -31.18 -5.15 -3.77
C ALA A 145 -31.88 -6.51 -3.53
N GLU A 146 -31.19 -7.41 -2.86
CA GLU A 146 -31.70 -8.75 -2.53
C GLU A 146 -32.67 -8.67 -1.35
N SER A 147 -33.75 -9.42 -1.41
CA SER A 147 -34.81 -9.45 -0.37
C SER A 147 -34.92 -10.80 0.31
N ASP A 148 -34.26 -11.83 -0.22
CA ASP A 148 -34.18 -13.14 0.39
C ASP A 148 -33.06 -13.18 1.43
N HIS A 149 -33.45 -13.36 2.69
CA HIS A 149 -32.48 -13.42 3.80
C HIS A 149 -31.50 -14.59 3.65
N GLU A 150 -31.91 -15.73 3.10
CA GLU A 150 -31.03 -16.88 2.93
C GLU A 150 -29.96 -16.60 1.85
N ALA A 151 -30.36 -15.96 0.73
CA ALA A 151 -29.42 -15.51 -0.29
C ALA A 151 -28.43 -14.46 0.24
N LEU A 152 -28.90 -13.52 1.09
CA LEU A 152 -28.06 -12.54 1.76
C LEU A 152 -27.06 -13.21 2.73
N HIS A 153 -27.48 -14.17 3.52
CA HIS A 153 -26.59 -14.94 4.40
C HIS A 153 -25.57 -15.74 3.61
N GLN A 154 -25.96 -16.34 2.48
CA GLN A 154 -25.03 -17.06 1.62
C GLN A 154 -23.98 -16.12 1.03
N ALA A 155 -24.38 -14.96 0.50
CA ALA A 155 -23.47 -13.94 0.00
C ALA A 155 -22.50 -13.45 1.08
N LEU A 156 -23.01 -13.20 2.30
CA LEU A 156 -22.22 -12.76 3.43
C LEU A 156 -21.25 -13.84 3.95
N SER A 157 -21.65 -15.11 3.91
CA SER A 157 -20.81 -16.22 4.34
C SER A 157 -19.61 -16.46 3.43
N GLY A 158 -19.71 -16.12 2.15
CA GLY A 158 -18.64 -16.19 1.18
C GLY A 158 -17.65 -15.02 1.26
N ALA A 159 -18.00 -13.94 1.96
CA ALA A 159 -17.15 -12.78 2.09
C ALA A 159 -15.95 -13.06 3.01
N GLN A 160 -14.78 -12.56 2.61
CA GLN A 160 -13.53 -12.64 3.37
C GLN A 160 -12.82 -11.29 3.35
N PRO A 161 -12.03 -10.94 4.38
CA PRO A 161 -11.23 -9.74 4.35
C PRO A 161 -10.12 -9.88 3.30
N GLY A 162 -9.79 -8.77 2.64
CA GLY A 162 -8.65 -8.68 1.74
C GLY A 162 -7.34 -8.52 2.49
N SER A 163 -6.24 -8.48 1.73
CA SER A 163 -4.89 -8.25 2.26
C SER A 163 -4.39 -6.81 2.04
N GLY A 164 -5.25 -5.90 1.60
CA GLY A 164 -4.95 -4.49 1.34
C GLY A 164 -5.86 -3.54 2.09
N GLY A 165 -5.65 -2.24 1.91
CA GLY A 165 -6.57 -1.21 2.39
C GLY A 165 -7.90 -1.24 1.64
N ALA A 166 -8.95 -0.64 2.21
CA ALA A 166 -10.22 -0.47 1.52
C ALA A 166 -10.22 0.83 0.68
N ASP A 167 -10.65 0.74 -0.57
CA ASP A 167 -10.94 1.90 -1.41
C ASP A 167 -12.34 2.45 -1.05
N TRP A 168 -12.39 3.25 0.02
CA TRP A 168 -13.62 3.86 0.50
C TRP A 168 -14.29 4.80 -0.52
N PRO A 169 -13.57 5.66 -1.26
CA PRO A 169 -14.17 6.47 -2.33
C PRO A 169 -14.91 5.63 -3.37
N ALA A 170 -14.31 4.55 -3.85
CA ALA A 170 -14.95 3.65 -4.81
C ALA A 170 -16.12 2.87 -4.19
N ALA A 171 -16.00 2.40 -2.93
CA ALA A 171 -17.08 1.74 -2.21
C ALA A 171 -18.29 2.66 -2.01
N PHE A 172 -18.05 3.94 -1.66
CA PHE A 172 -19.11 4.95 -1.51
C PHE A 172 -19.75 5.29 -2.86
N ALA A 173 -18.96 5.35 -3.94
CA ALA A 173 -19.48 5.54 -5.29
C ALA A 173 -20.39 4.38 -5.73
N LEU A 174 -20.02 3.13 -5.41
CA LEU A 174 -20.88 1.96 -5.62
C LEU A 174 -22.18 2.05 -4.83
N ALA A 175 -22.12 2.45 -3.55
CA ALA A 175 -23.30 2.63 -2.71
C ALA A 175 -24.21 3.73 -3.24
N ALA A 176 -23.66 4.85 -3.67
CA ALA A 176 -24.40 5.93 -4.30
C ALA A 176 -25.04 5.50 -5.64
N GLY A 177 -24.30 4.68 -6.42
CA GLY A 177 -24.77 4.11 -7.69
C GLY A 177 -25.88 3.06 -7.54
N ALA A 178 -25.86 2.28 -6.46
CA ALA A 178 -26.87 1.26 -6.17
C ALA A 178 -28.28 1.85 -5.89
N ASN A 179 -28.34 3.15 -5.59
CA ASN A 179 -29.60 3.87 -5.31
C ASN A 179 -30.42 4.24 -6.55
N ARG A 180 -30.06 3.79 -7.76
CA ARG A 180 -30.78 4.16 -8.99
C ARG A 180 -32.16 3.49 -9.04
N GLY A 181 -33.18 4.21 -8.48
CA GLY A 181 -34.59 3.82 -8.63
C GLY A 181 -35.29 3.33 -7.35
N SER A 182 -34.62 3.20 -6.22
CA SER A 182 -35.22 2.85 -4.93
C SER A 182 -34.93 3.94 -3.88
N GLN A 183 -35.92 4.24 -3.04
CA GLN A 183 -35.70 5.15 -1.93
C GLN A 183 -34.91 4.40 -0.84
N VAL A 184 -33.61 4.69 -0.71
CA VAL A 184 -32.78 4.12 0.35
C VAL A 184 -33.16 4.77 1.67
N ALA A 185 -33.52 3.94 2.64
CA ALA A 185 -33.90 4.39 3.98
C ALA A 185 -32.68 4.53 4.89
N ALA A 186 -31.73 3.61 4.79
CA ALA A 186 -30.54 3.61 5.64
C ALA A 186 -29.31 3.06 4.91
N THR A 187 -28.16 3.62 5.25
CA THR A 187 -26.84 3.07 4.90
C THR A 187 -26.07 2.76 6.19
N LEU A 188 -25.65 1.51 6.34
CA LEU A 188 -24.84 1.05 7.46
C LEU A 188 -23.39 0.87 7.00
N ILE A 189 -22.46 1.44 7.74
CA ILE A 189 -21.02 1.21 7.59
C ILE A 189 -20.56 0.38 8.77
N VAL A 190 -19.93 -0.77 8.51
CA VAL A 190 -19.35 -1.65 9.54
C VAL A 190 -17.85 -1.72 9.29
N SER A 191 -17.07 -1.10 10.17
CA SER A 191 -15.62 -0.94 10.00
C SER A 191 -14.92 -0.75 11.35
N ASP A 192 -13.62 -1.00 11.40
CA ASP A 192 -12.76 -0.74 12.57
C ASP A 192 -12.19 0.69 12.63
N GLY A 193 -12.44 1.50 11.62
CA GLY A 193 -11.91 2.85 11.46
C GLY A 193 -11.38 3.06 10.04
N GLY A 194 -10.27 3.69 9.86
CA GLY A 194 -9.59 3.77 8.57
C GLY A 194 -10.36 4.45 7.42
N LEU A 195 -11.47 5.16 7.74
CA LEU A 195 -12.19 5.94 6.76
C LEU A 195 -11.48 7.30 6.57
N PRO A 196 -11.27 7.74 5.33
CA PRO A 196 -10.76 9.09 5.06
C PRO A 196 -11.68 10.16 5.66
N GLU A 197 -11.09 11.19 6.28
CA GLU A 197 -11.86 12.30 6.85
C GLU A 197 -12.50 13.20 5.77
N GLU A 198 -11.91 13.25 4.58
CA GLU A 198 -12.35 14.10 3.47
C GLU A 198 -12.41 13.32 2.14
N GLY A 199 -13.13 13.86 1.17
CA GLY A 199 -13.16 13.33 -0.21
C GLY A 199 -14.12 12.17 -0.45
N LEU A 200 -14.95 11.79 0.54
CA LEU A 200 -15.93 10.72 0.36
C LEU A 200 -17.23 11.25 -0.28
N PRO A 201 -17.78 10.54 -1.30
CA PRO A 201 -19.10 10.84 -1.85
C PRO A 201 -20.19 10.74 -0.78
N ALA A 202 -21.25 11.52 -0.94
CA ALA A 202 -22.40 11.45 -0.03
C ALA A 202 -23.13 10.11 -0.17
N LEU A 203 -23.41 9.47 0.96
CA LEU A 203 -24.19 8.23 1.01
C LEU A 203 -25.70 8.53 1.07
N PRO A 204 -26.54 7.68 0.45
CA PRO A 204 -27.98 7.81 0.50
C PRO A 204 -28.56 7.34 1.82
N GLY A 205 -29.71 7.91 2.23
CA GLY A 205 -30.45 7.52 3.43
C GLY A 205 -29.81 7.99 4.73
N GLU A 206 -30.28 7.43 5.85
CA GLU A 206 -29.70 7.68 7.18
C GLU A 206 -28.42 6.84 7.34
N VAL A 207 -27.29 7.53 7.56
CA VAL A 207 -26.00 6.85 7.68
C VAL A 207 -25.74 6.49 9.14
N THR A 208 -25.53 5.20 9.39
CA THR A 208 -25.16 4.67 10.70
C THR A 208 -23.80 4.00 10.62
N TYR A 209 -22.89 4.34 11.55
CA TYR A 209 -21.60 3.72 11.68
C TYR A 209 -21.60 2.72 12.85
N LEU A 210 -21.19 1.48 12.58
CA LEU A 210 -21.01 0.41 13.57
C LEU A 210 -19.52 0.11 13.70
N PRO A 211 -18.87 0.60 14.77
CA PRO A 211 -17.46 0.32 14.99
C PRO A 211 -17.24 -1.14 15.42
N VAL A 212 -16.16 -1.73 14.91
CA VAL A 212 -15.69 -3.07 15.27
C VAL A 212 -14.24 -2.96 15.79
N GLY A 213 -13.85 -3.86 16.69
CA GLY A 213 -12.52 -3.81 17.32
C GLY A 213 -12.55 -3.18 18.71
N GLN A 214 -11.51 -3.48 19.50
CA GLN A 214 -11.38 -3.03 20.89
C GLN A 214 -10.03 -2.40 21.20
N SER A 215 -9.02 -2.63 20.38
CA SER A 215 -7.65 -2.19 20.61
C SER A 215 -6.99 -1.67 19.34
N SER A 216 -6.13 -0.66 19.51
CA SER A 216 -5.23 -0.17 18.46
C SER A 216 -3.79 -0.64 18.68
N GLU A 217 -3.54 -1.58 19.59
CA GLU A 217 -2.20 -2.09 19.88
C GLU A 217 -1.71 -2.93 18.70
N ASN A 218 -0.83 -2.36 17.88
CA ASN A 218 -0.25 -2.98 16.70
C ASN A 218 1.18 -2.51 16.44
N LEU A 219 2.00 -3.40 15.89
CA LEU A 219 3.36 -3.12 15.40
C LEU A 219 3.40 -3.49 13.93
N ALA A 220 3.68 -2.56 13.06
CA ALA A 220 3.65 -2.80 11.62
C ALA A 220 4.95 -2.41 10.92
N ILE A 221 5.33 -3.15 9.89
CA ILE A 221 6.32 -2.68 8.92
C ILE A 221 5.60 -1.78 7.93
N THR A 222 5.89 -0.47 7.99
CA THR A 222 5.19 0.55 7.19
C THR A 222 5.93 0.92 5.91
N ALA A 223 7.22 0.62 5.81
CA ALA A 223 8.00 0.83 4.60
C ALA A 223 9.21 -0.11 4.56
N MET A 224 9.62 -0.47 3.37
CA MET A 224 10.83 -1.24 3.10
C MET A 224 11.40 -0.81 1.75
N ALA A 225 12.72 -0.65 1.65
CA ALA A 225 13.38 -0.35 0.39
C ALA A 225 14.84 -0.82 0.43
N ALA A 226 15.33 -1.36 -0.67
CA ALA A 226 16.74 -1.67 -0.88
C ALA A 226 17.34 -0.64 -1.84
N ARG A 227 18.57 -0.19 -1.56
CA ARG A 227 19.31 0.79 -2.35
C ARG A 227 20.72 0.29 -2.64
N PRO A 228 21.27 0.58 -3.83
CA PRO A 228 22.68 0.30 -4.10
C PRO A 228 23.56 1.25 -3.29
N GLU A 229 24.65 0.73 -2.71
CA GLU A 229 25.68 1.48 -2.01
C GLU A 229 27.05 0.90 -2.44
N THR A 230 27.90 1.68 -3.06
CA THR A 230 29.29 1.39 -3.50
C THR A 230 29.69 -0.11 -3.55
N GLY A 231 29.04 -0.91 -4.45
CA GLY A 231 29.31 -2.35 -4.61
C GLY A 231 28.54 -3.28 -3.67
N GLU A 232 27.73 -2.75 -2.79
CA GLU A 232 26.89 -3.46 -1.84
C GLU A 232 25.44 -2.95 -1.92
N VAL A 233 24.57 -3.52 -1.13
CA VAL A 233 23.18 -3.07 -0.99
C VAL A 233 22.90 -2.67 0.45
N GLN A 234 22.22 -1.56 0.62
CA GLN A 234 21.67 -1.13 1.88
C GLN A 234 20.15 -1.32 1.86
N LEU A 235 19.62 -1.97 2.90
CA LEU A 235 18.19 -2.18 3.05
C LEU A 235 17.67 -1.38 4.24
N PHE A 236 16.63 -0.63 3.98
CA PHE A 236 15.88 0.16 4.94
C PHE A 236 14.55 -0.51 5.25
N ALA A 237 14.16 -0.55 6.51
CA ALA A 237 12.83 -0.94 6.97
C ALA A 237 12.35 0.02 8.05
N ALA A 238 11.08 0.43 7.98
CA ALA A 238 10.43 1.26 8.97
C ALA A 238 9.42 0.44 9.76
N VAL A 239 9.51 0.46 11.07
CA VAL A 239 8.57 -0.20 11.97
C VAL A 239 7.85 0.87 12.80
N GLN A 240 6.52 0.83 12.79
CA GLN A 240 5.65 1.74 13.52
C GLN A 240 5.01 1.00 14.69
N ASN A 241 5.02 1.62 15.87
CA ASN A 241 4.24 1.18 17.01
C ASN A 241 2.96 2.04 17.12
N TYR A 242 1.82 1.46 16.83
CA TYR A 242 0.52 2.13 16.97
C TYR A 242 -0.04 2.03 18.39
N GLY A 243 0.62 1.25 19.24
CA GLY A 243 0.21 1.01 20.62
C GLY A 243 0.49 2.17 21.56
N SER A 244 -0.10 2.07 22.74
CA SER A 244 0.01 3.05 23.82
C SER A 244 1.23 2.83 24.74
N GLN A 245 1.98 1.76 24.54
CA GLN A 245 3.16 1.39 25.33
C GLN A 245 4.38 1.14 24.45
N SER A 246 5.58 1.41 24.99
CA SER A 246 6.83 1.02 24.36
C SER A 246 6.90 -0.51 24.21
N ARG A 247 7.32 -0.97 23.04
CA ARG A 247 7.45 -2.41 22.72
C ARG A 247 8.86 -2.73 22.25
N THR A 248 9.38 -3.84 22.73
CA THR A 248 10.66 -4.38 22.26
C THR A 248 10.38 -5.53 21.32
N VAL A 249 10.95 -5.48 20.12
CA VAL A 249 10.77 -6.51 19.09
C VAL A 249 12.11 -6.93 18.50
N ILE A 250 12.16 -8.11 17.89
CA ILE A 250 13.26 -8.53 17.03
C ILE A 250 12.87 -8.25 15.59
N VAL A 251 13.67 -7.43 14.90
CA VAL A 251 13.57 -7.18 13.48
C VAL A 251 14.60 -8.03 12.77
N SER A 252 14.15 -9.04 12.04
CA SER A 252 14.98 -10.03 11.36
C SER A 252 15.00 -9.76 9.85
N LEU A 253 16.18 -9.68 9.25
CA LEU A 253 16.37 -9.63 7.81
C LEU A 253 16.74 -11.03 7.29
N LEU A 254 15.98 -11.50 6.30
CA LEU A 254 16.25 -12.73 5.57
C LEU A 254 16.60 -12.41 4.11
N ALA A 255 17.54 -13.16 3.54
CA ALA A 255 17.82 -13.18 2.12
C ALA A 255 17.41 -14.56 1.56
N GLY A 256 16.32 -14.60 0.80
CA GLY A 256 15.59 -15.84 0.58
C GLY A 256 15.15 -16.45 1.91
N ASP A 257 15.55 -17.71 2.18
CA ASP A 257 15.23 -18.40 3.44
C ASP A 257 16.35 -18.28 4.50
N GLN A 258 17.44 -17.58 4.20
CA GLN A 258 18.58 -17.47 5.12
C GLN A 258 18.49 -16.22 5.96
N LEU A 259 18.60 -16.38 7.29
CA LEU A 259 18.71 -15.25 8.21
C LEU A 259 20.07 -14.56 8.00
N VAL A 260 20.02 -13.29 7.63
CA VAL A 260 21.21 -12.44 7.46
C VAL A 260 21.58 -11.77 8.76
N GLU A 261 20.62 -11.10 9.37
CA GLU A 261 20.80 -10.36 10.61
C GLU A 261 19.49 -10.26 11.39
N ALA A 262 19.58 -10.23 12.71
CA ALA A 262 18.46 -9.97 13.60
C ALA A 262 18.86 -8.93 14.64
N ARG A 263 18.05 -7.91 14.83
CA ARG A 263 18.25 -6.81 15.79
C ARG A 263 17.10 -6.70 16.74
N GLN A 264 17.43 -6.58 18.02
CA GLN A 264 16.45 -6.21 19.03
C GLN A 264 16.31 -4.70 19.07
N VAL A 265 15.09 -4.20 18.88
CA VAL A 265 14.78 -2.77 18.79
C VAL A 265 13.65 -2.46 19.76
N GLU A 266 13.81 -1.37 20.52
CA GLU A 266 12.74 -0.80 21.35
C GLU A 266 12.07 0.33 20.57
N ILE A 267 10.74 0.27 20.46
CA ILE A 267 9.93 1.23 19.71
C ILE A 267 8.98 1.90 20.69
N PRO A 268 9.15 3.20 20.98
CA PRO A 268 8.27 3.93 21.87
C PRO A 268 6.82 3.95 21.38
N ALA A 269 5.90 4.21 22.31
CA ALA A 269 4.48 4.31 22.01
C ALA A 269 4.17 5.40 20.96
N GLY A 270 3.45 5.05 19.91
CA GLY A 270 3.07 5.96 18.83
C GLY A 270 4.22 6.38 17.91
N GLU A 271 5.43 5.85 18.10
CA GLU A 271 6.61 6.27 17.33
C GLU A 271 6.97 5.25 16.24
N ARG A 272 7.69 5.76 15.24
CA ARG A 272 8.31 5.00 14.16
C ARG A 272 9.80 4.85 14.43
N GLN A 273 10.33 3.66 14.20
CA GLN A 273 11.75 3.36 14.25
C GLN A 273 12.24 2.84 12.90
N ASP A 274 13.27 3.49 12.39
CA ASP A 274 13.91 3.09 11.14
C ASP A 274 15.07 2.13 11.44
N VAL A 275 15.11 1.00 10.72
CA VAL A 275 16.17 -0.02 10.83
C VAL A 275 16.90 -0.10 9.50
N LEU A 276 18.22 0.00 9.53
CA LEU A 276 19.07 0.03 8.35
C LEU A 276 20.05 -1.15 8.39
N TYR A 277 20.06 -1.94 7.33
CA TYR A 277 21.00 -3.04 7.12
C TYR A 277 21.94 -2.68 5.98
N SER A 278 23.26 -2.85 6.17
CA SER A 278 24.30 -2.52 5.18
C SER A 278 25.17 -3.74 4.91
N GLY A 279 25.97 -3.69 3.84
CA GLY A 279 26.89 -4.78 3.50
C GLY A 279 26.20 -5.99 2.85
N LEU A 280 25.01 -5.79 2.25
CA LEU A 280 24.29 -6.86 1.59
C LEU A 280 24.82 -7.09 0.18
N PRO A 281 24.73 -8.33 -0.36
CA PRO A 281 25.21 -8.64 -1.71
C PRO A 281 24.54 -7.78 -2.79
N ALA A 282 25.33 -7.26 -3.73
CA ALA A 282 24.84 -6.43 -4.84
C ALA A 282 24.07 -7.20 -5.93
N ALA A 283 24.03 -8.53 -5.86
CA ALA A 283 23.31 -9.36 -6.82
C ALA A 283 21.78 -9.25 -6.61
N ALA A 284 21.01 -9.62 -7.64
CA ALA A 284 19.56 -9.75 -7.53
C ALA A 284 19.19 -10.68 -6.37
N GLN A 285 18.36 -10.20 -5.46
CA GLN A 285 18.06 -10.90 -4.22
C GLN A 285 16.66 -10.63 -3.74
N ARG A 286 16.05 -11.64 -3.13
CA ARG A 286 14.77 -11.52 -2.42
C ARG A 286 15.05 -11.26 -0.95
N TYR A 287 14.58 -10.15 -0.43
CA TYR A 287 14.71 -9.80 0.98
C TYR A 287 13.36 -9.82 1.67
N THR A 288 13.34 -10.35 2.89
CA THR A 288 12.16 -10.32 3.76
C THR A 288 12.58 -9.77 5.12
N VAL A 289 11.84 -8.78 5.62
CA VAL A 289 11.95 -8.32 7.00
C VAL A 289 10.79 -8.91 7.77
N ARG A 290 11.05 -9.43 8.98
CA ARG A 290 10.05 -10.03 9.85
C ARG A 290 10.21 -9.53 11.27
N LEU A 291 9.07 -9.17 11.88
CA LEU A 291 8.97 -8.87 13.31
C LEU A 291 8.72 -10.14 14.11
N SER A 292 9.26 -10.22 15.31
CA SER A 292 8.99 -11.32 16.24
C SER A 292 9.22 -10.89 17.69
N ASN A 293 8.61 -11.62 18.61
CA ASN A 293 8.83 -11.40 20.04
C ASN A 293 10.28 -11.68 20.46
N PRO A 294 10.79 -10.95 21.45
CA PRO A 294 12.09 -11.27 22.09
C PRO A 294 12.08 -12.66 22.73
N PRO A 295 13.25 -13.30 22.90
CA PRO A 295 13.36 -14.59 23.57
C PRO A 295 12.72 -14.56 24.96
N GLY A 296 11.89 -15.57 25.24
CA GLY A 296 11.15 -15.70 26.50
C GLY A 296 9.75 -15.11 26.51
N GLN A 297 9.35 -14.37 25.48
CA GLN A 297 7.95 -14.00 25.26
C GLN A 297 7.34 -15.00 24.26
N THR A 298 6.16 -15.52 24.60
CA THR A 298 5.43 -16.49 23.77
C THR A 298 4.06 -15.92 23.41
N GLY A 299 3.54 -16.30 22.24
CA GLY A 299 2.26 -15.83 21.70
C GLY A 299 2.45 -14.98 20.45
N ASP A 300 1.34 -14.47 19.93
CA ASP A 300 1.34 -13.55 18.79
C ASP A 300 2.03 -12.23 19.18
N LEU A 301 2.64 -11.56 18.21
CA LEU A 301 3.32 -10.29 18.45
C LEU A 301 2.29 -9.22 18.86
N ASP A 302 1.19 -9.17 18.12
CA ASP A 302 0.06 -8.28 18.35
C ASP A 302 -1.24 -8.85 17.76
N ALA A 303 -2.21 -7.99 17.43
CA ALA A 303 -3.51 -8.43 16.93
C ALA A 303 -3.52 -8.70 15.41
N LEU A 304 -2.59 -8.14 14.62
CA LEU A 304 -2.58 -8.22 13.17
C LEU A 304 -1.26 -8.79 12.63
N ALA A 305 -1.20 -10.10 12.42
CA ALA A 305 0.02 -10.75 11.93
C ALA A 305 0.36 -10.46 10.45
N LEU A 306 -0.53 -9.80 9.70
CA LEU A 306 -0.33 -9.53 8.26
C LEU A 306 0.74 -8.48 7.98
N ASP A 307 0.96 -7.54 8.88
CA ASP A 307 1.94 -6.45 8.77
C ASP A 307 3.22 -6.70 9.58
N ASP A 308 3.33 -7.88 10.21
CA ASP A 308 4.55 -8.36 10.87
C ASP A 308 5.68 -8.69 9.89
N SER A 309 5.40 -8.80 8.60
CA SER A 309 6.40 -9.12 7.58
C SER A 309 6.22 -8.29 6.32
N ALA A 310 7.35 -7.89 5.72
CA ALA A 310 7.38 -7.25 4.42
C ALA A 310 8.52 -7.83 3.59
N ALA A 311 8.33 -7.86 2.27
CA ALA A 311 9.31 -8.39 1.35
C ALA A 311 9.60 -7.40 0.20
N THR A 312 10.78 -7.51 -0.39
CA THR A 312 11.13 -6.82 -1.63
C THR A 312 12.00 -7.70 -2.49
N VAL A 313 11.87 -7.57 -3.80
CA VAL A 313 12.79 -8.14 -4.75
C VAL A 313 13.70 -7.02 -5.24
N TYR A 314 14.94 -7.07 -4.81
CA TYR A 314 15.96 -6.14 -5.27
C TYR A 314 16.55 -6.64 -6.59
N GLN A 315 16.46 -5.82 -7.60
CA GLN A 315 17.16 -6.00 -8.86
C GLN A 315 18.16 -4.86 -9.03
N PRO A 316 19.45 -5.16 -9.20
CA PRO A 316 20.42 -4.11 -9.48
C PRO A 316 20.04 -3.43 -10.79
N GLY A 317 19.82 -2.12 -10.74
CA GLY A 317 19.26 -1.35 -11.86
C GLY A 317 20.16 -1.28 -13.10
N LEU A 318 21.45 -1.43 -12.93
CA LEU A 318 22.46 -1.47 -13.98
C LEU A 318 23.49 -2.51 -13.53
N SER A 319 23.18 -3.79 -13.65
CA SER A 319 24.17 -4.84 -13.48
C SER A 319 24.42 -5.45 -14.84
N GLY A 320 25.53 -5.10 -15.45
CA GLY A 320 25.85 -5.68 -16.75
C GLY A 320 27.27 -5.32 -17.18
N ARG A 321 27.84 -6.23 -17.93
CA ARG A 321 29.08 -5.99 -18.66
C ARG A 321 28.75 -5.10 -19.86
N LEU A 322 29.25 -3.87 -19.82
CA LEU A 322 29.07 -2.90 -20.89
C LEU A 322 30.39 -2.73 -21.63
N VAL A 323 30.36 -2.70 -22.96
CA VAL A 323 31.53 -2.36 -23.75
C VAL A 323 31.28 -1.05 -24.52
N LEU A 324 32.20 -0.09 -24.39
CA LEU A 324 32.28 1.10 -25.23
C LEU A 324 33.35 0.87 -26.30
N VAL A 325 32.95 0.89 -27.55
CA VAL A 325 33.83 0.90 -28.73
C VAL A 325 33.79 2.33 -29.32
N SER A 326 34.90 3.05 -29.23
CA SER A 326 34.95 4.46 -29.55
C SER A 326 36.35 4.85 -30.06
N PRO A 327 36.49 5.86 -30.94
CA PRO A 327 37.79 6.45 -31.29
C PRO A 327 38.43 7.26 -30.16
N GLY A 328 37.74 7.42 -28.99
CA GLY A 328 38.33 8.10 -27.84
C GLY A 328 37.43 9.14 -27.18
N ASN A 329 36.11 8.91 -27.13
CA ASN A 329 35.14 9.84 -26.54
C ASN A 329 35.27 9.92 -25.01
N LEU A 330 35.80 11.02 -24.51
CA LEU A 330 36.00 11.25 -23.09
C LEU A 330 34.69 11.42 -22.32
N PHE A 331 33.65 12.01 -22.95
CA PHE A 331 32.36 12.25 -22.32
C PHE A 331 31.67 10.91 -22.00
N LEU A 332 31.56 10.03 -22.98
CA LEU A 332 31.00 8.68 -22.78
C LEU A 332 31.81 7.88 -21.76
N ARG A 333 33.13 7.92 -21.86
CA ARG A 333 33.98 7.20 -20.92
C ARG A 333 33.72 7.63 -19.47
N ARG A 334 33.74 8.95 -19.20
CA ARG A 334 33.54 9.49 -17.86
C ARG A 334 32.13 9.21 -17.32
N LEU A 335 31.14 9.31 -18.20
CA LEU A 335 29.76 8.96 -17.85
C LEU A 335 29.68 7.49 -17.39
N LEU A 336 30.17 6.55 -18.22
CA LEU A 336 30.10 5.13 -17.94
C LEU A 336 30.89 4.72 -16.69
N GLU A 337 32.04 5.36 -16.45
CA GLU A 337 32.84 5.18 -15.21
C GLU A 337 32.09 5.70 -13.96
N SER A 338 31.14 6.63 -14.10
CA SER A 338 30.39 7.22 -13.00
C SER A 338 29.09 6.47 -12.67
N LEU A 339 28.62 5.58 -13.55
CA LEU A 339 27.36 4.86 -13.36
C LEU A 339 27.51 3.75 -12.32
N PRO A 340 26.71 3.75 -11.26
CA PRO A 340 26.76 2.72 -10.25
C PRO A 340 26.33 1.35 -10.81
N GLY A 341 27.03 0.27 -10.46
CA GLY A 341 26.70 -1.09 -10.87
C GLY A 341 27.15 -1.51 -12.28
N VAL A 342 27.66 -0.59 -13.10
CA VAL A 342 28.16 -0.86 -14.45
C VAL A 342 29.66 -1.20 -14.38
N GLN A 343 30.07 -2.25 -15.10
CA GLN A 343 31.48 -2.56 -15.34
C GLN A 343 31.81 -2.25 -16.80
N PRO A 344 32.30 -1.04 -17.11
CA PRO A 344 32.58 -0.65 -18.48
C PRO A 344 33.92 -1.22 -18.95
N PHE A 345 33.91 -1.82 -20.14
CA PHE A 345 35.11 -2.18 -20.89
C PHE A 345 35.30 -1.20 -22.04
N PHE A 346 36.51 -0.74 -22.25
CA PHE A 346 36.80 0.26 -23.25
C PHE A 346 37.67 -0.37 -24.37
N VAL A 347 37.20 -0.18 -25.60
CA VAL A 347 37.92 -0.61 -26.83
C VAL A 347 38.15 0.62 -27.68
N LEU A 348 39.41 0.86 -27.99
CA LEU A 348 39.76 1.95 -28.88
C LEU A 348 39.59 1.47 -30.34
N ALA A 349 38.71 2.12 -31.08
CA ALA A 349 38.52 1.88 -32.52
C ALA A 349 39.48 2.74 -33.33
N GLY A 350 40.24 2.09 -34.19
CA GLY A 350 41.09 2.82 -35.16
C GLY A 350 40.29 3.31 -36.35
N PRO A 351 40.72 4.41 -37.02
CA PRO A 351 39.94 5.06 -38.10
C PRO A 351 39.76 4.16 -39.34
N ASP A 352 40.66 3.18 -39.58
CA ASP A 352 40.64 2.30 -40.76
C ASP A 352 40.64 0.82 -40.39
N ALA A 353 40.47 0.46 -39.11
CA ALA A 353 40.50 -0.92 -38.68
C ALA A 353 39.07 -1.49 -38.60
N PRO A 354 38.84 -2.77 -38.97
CA PRO A 354 37.57 -3.41 -38.73
C PRO A 354 37.24 -3.37 -37.24
N VAL A 355 36.00 -3.04 -36.91
CA VAL A 355 35.54 -2.94 -35.53
C VAL A 355 35.59 -4.30 -34.87
N ALA A 356 36.64 -4.55 -34.08
CA ALA A 356 36.81 -5.78 -33.35
C ALA A 356 36.08 -5.65 -32.00
N ILE A 357 34.92 -6.28 -31.88
CA ILE A 357 34.25 -6.43 -30.60
C ILE A 357 34.97 -7.55 -29.82
N PRO A 358 35.43 -7.28 -28.57
CA PRO A 358 36.10 -8.31 -27.79
C PRO A 358 35.23 -9.53 -27.59
N GLY A 359 35.83 -10.72 -27.65
CA GLY A 359 35.15 -11.96 -27.33
C GLY A 359 34.63 -11.91 -25.88
N GLY A 360 33.38 -12.20 -25.69
CA GLY A 360 32.68 -12.19 -24.38
C GLY A 360 31.22 -11.84 -24.56
N GLN A 361 30.41 -12.21 -23.57
CA GLN A 361 29.03 -11.76 -23.54
C GLN A 361 28.96 -10.42 -22.78
N TYR A 362 28.48 -9.39 -23.47
CA TYR A 362 28.18 -8.09 -22.90
C TYR A 362 26.67 -7.86 -23.02
N ASP A 363 26.10 -7.22 -22.01
CA ASP A 363 24.66 -6.95 -21.94
C ASP A 363 24.31 -5.71 -22.77
N LEU A 364 25.26 -4.77 -22.87
CA LEU A 364 25.11 -3.53 -23.61
C LEU A 364 26.38 -3.19 -24.38
N TYR A 365 26.20 -2.84 -25.64
CA TYR A 365 27.23 -2.34 -26.53
C TYR A 365 26.99 -0.85 -26.82
N VAL A 366 27.97 0.00 -26.53
CA VAL A 366 27.95 1.42 -26.90
C VAL A 366 28.94 1.61 -28.05
N LEU A 367 28.40 1.93 -29.20
CA LEU A 367 29.16 2.07 -30.46
C LEU A 367 29.19 3.56 -30.85
N ASP A 368 30.32 4.20 -30.66
CA ASP A 368 30.51 5.63 -30.89
C ASP A 368 31.31 5.85 -32.16
N GLY A 369 30.68 6.43 -33.20
CA GLY A 369 31.27 6.70 -34.51
C GLY A 369 31.67 5.45 -35.29
N VAL A 370 31.25 4.29 -34.87
CA VAL A 370 31.62 2.99 -35.46
C VAL A 370 30.43 2.05 -35.56
N VAL A 371 30.39 1.18 -36.54
CA VAL A 371 29.38 0.14 -36.71
C VAL A 371 30.08 -1.16 -37.17
N PRO A 372 29.87 -2.32 -36.54
CA PRO A 372 30.41 -3.60 -37.00
C PRO A 372 29.62 -4.14 -38.20
N GLU A 373 30.19 -5.10 -38.95
CA GLU A 373 29.48 -5.79 -40.03
C GLU A 373 28.24 -6.54 -39.53
N ASP A 374 28.38 -7.26 -38.40
CA ASP A 374 27.27 -7.94 -37.73
C ASP A 374 27.01 -7.30 -36.36
N LEU A 375 25.74 -7.08 -36.03
CA LEU A 375 25.38 -6.59 -34.70
C LEU A 375 25.71 -7.66 -33.64
N PRO A 376 26.29 -7.22 -32.51
CA PRO A 376 26.55 -8.11 -31.40
C PRO A 376 25.22 -8.64 -30.78
N PRO A 377 25.27 -9.75 -30.05
CA PRO A 377 24.04 -10.41 -29.53
C PRO A 377 23.32 -9.68 -28.41
N GLY A 378 23.80 -8.51 -27.96
CA GLY A 378 23.18 -7.70 -26.91
C GLY A 378 22.47 -6.47 -27.43
N ASN A 379 21.97 -5.65 -26.48
CA ASN A 379 21.37 -4.36 -26.79
C ASN A 379 22.44 -3.35 -27.22
N VAL A 380 22.09 -2.38 -28.08
CA VAL A 380 23.09 -1.47 -28.68
C VAL A 380 22.64 -0.01 -28.56
N LEU A 381 23.57 0.82 -28.09
CA LEU A 381 23.51 2.28 -28.19
C LEU A 381 24.46 2.75 -29.29
N PHE A 382 23.94 3.33 -30.34
CA PHE A 382 24.72 4.00 -31.36
C PHE A 382 24.84 5.50 -31.04
N VAL A 383 26.04 6.04 -31.15
CA VAL A 383 26.31 7.47 -31.08
C VAL A 383 27.03 7.86 -32.36
N ASN A 384 26.52 8.86 -33.10
CA ASN A 384 27.03 9.32 -34.36
C ASN A 384 27.36 8.17 -35.36
N PRO A 385 26.40 7.26 -35.66
CA PRO A 385 26.68 6.08 -36.47
C PRO A 385 27.08 6.48 -37.91
N PRO A 386 28.15 5.89 -38.47
CA PRO A 386 28.45 6.00 -39.90
C PRO A 386 27.40 5.24 -40.74
N SER A 387 27.50 5.35 -42.07
CA SER A 387 26.70 4.56 -43.02
C SER A 387 26.79 3.06 -42.65
N ASN A 388 25.64 2.38 -42.60
CA ASN A 388 25.53 0.99 -42.19
C ASN A 388 24.34 0.32 -42.90
N ASP A 389 24.22 -1.02 -42.74
CA ASP A 389 23.18 -1.83 -43.37
C ASP A 389 21.93 -2.02 -42.44
N PHE A 390 21.96 -1.53 -41.20
CA PHE A 390 20.86 -1.74 -40.22
C PHE A 390 19.76 -0.69 -40.31
N PHE A 391 20.15 0.55 -40.69
CA PHE A 391 19.22 1.63 -40.95
C PHE A 391 19.87 2.66 -41.89
N PRO A 392 19.08 3.34 -42.74
CA PRO A 392 19.61 4.34 -43.69
C PRO A 392 20.25 5.53 -42.98
N VAL A 393 21.53 5.78 -43.23
CA VAL A 393 22.27 6.93 -42.71
C VAL A 393 22.78 7.77 -43.90
N GLY A 394 22.30 9.01 -43.98
CA GLY A 394 22.68 9.97 -44.99
C GLY A 394 23.81 10.92 -44.57
N ASP A 395 23.87 12.07 -45.23
CA ASP A 395 24.86 13.13 -44.99
C ASP A 395 24.62 13.87 -43.66
N LEU A 396 25.58 14.71 -43.29
CA LEU A 396 25.43 15.60 -42.14
C LEU A 396 24.50 16.79 -42.48
N PHE A 397 23.63 17.14 -41.55
CA PHE A 397 22.78 18.33 -41.63
C PHE A 397 23.06 19.27 -40.44
N GLN A 398 22.80 20.57 -40.65
CA GLN A 398 23.06 21.65 -39.68
C GLN A 398 21.79 22.29 -39.13
N ASP A 399 20.62 21.95 -39.69
CA ASP A 399 19.33 22.43 -39.17
C ASP A 399 18.85 21.52 -37.99
N THR A 400 19.54 21.68 -36.89
CA THR A 400 19.41 20.84 -35.70
C THR A 400 18.49 21.42 -34.61
N GLN A 401 17.76 22.52 -34.95
CA GLN A 401 16.80 23.08 -34.02
C GLN A 401 15.72 22.04 -33.67
N VAL A 402 15.57 21.79 -32.38
CA VAL A 402 14.58 20.80 -31.87
C VAL A 402 13.18 21.30 -32.14
N GLU A 403 12.38 20.51 -32.83
CA GLU A 403 11.01 20.82 -33.21
C GLU A 403 10.03 20.11 -32.28
N GLN A 404 10.33 18.85 -31.94
CA GLN A 404 9.46 18.03 -31.10
C GLN A 404 10.28 17.12 -30.19
N VAL A 405 9.83 17.01 -28.93
CA VAL A 405 10.32 16.04 -27.96
C VAL A 405 9.14 15.16 -27.54
N ALA A 406 9.29 13.85 -27.68
CA ALA A 406 8.26 12.90 -27.25
C ALA A 406 8.07 12.94 -25.73
N ASP A 407 6.84 12.85 -25.27
CA ASP A 407 6.55 12.68 -23.83
C ASP A 407 6.84 11.22 -23.43
N SER A 408 8.10 10.97 -23.12
CA SER A 408 8.64 9.66 -22.81
C SER A 408 9.41 9.69 -21.48
N PRO A 409 9.41 8.61 -20.71
CA PRO A 409 10.31 8.48 -19.56
C PRO A 409 11.79 8.69 -19.92
N LEU A 410 12.18 8.42 -21.17
CA LEU A 410 13.55 8.53 -21.66
C LEU A 410 14.00 9.98 -21.86
N THR A 411 13.08 10.89 -22.16
CA THR A 411 13.34 12.33 -22.38
C THR A 411 13.06 13.18 -21.15
N ARG A 412 12.49 12.57 -20.10
CA ARG A 412 12.10 13.28 -18.87
C ARG A 412 13.31 13.91 -18.17
N TYR A 413 13.13 15.12 -17.67
CA TYR A 413 14.15 15.93 -16.99
C TYR A 413 15.32 16.40 -17.89
N VAL A 414 15.19 16.32 -19.21
CA VAL A 414 16.15 16.87 -20.17
C VAL A 414 15.55 18.11 -20.79
N ALA A 415 16.16 19.28 -20.54
CA ALA A 415 15.72 20.57 -21.11
C ALA A 415 16.33 20.76 -22.49
N TRP A 416 15.68 20.30 -23.53
CA TRP A 416 16.16 20.35 -24.92
C TRP A 416 16.20 21.75 -25.50
N ASP A 417 15.44 22.70 -24.98
CA ASP A 417 15.43 24.09 -25.40
C ASP A 417 16.80 24.80 -25.26
N ASN A 418 17.65 24.26 -24.37
CA ASN A 418 18.98 24.79 -24.10
C ASN A 418 20.11 23.95 -24.71
N VAL A 419 19.79 22.93 -25.49
CA VAL A 419 20.77 22.06 -26.14
C VAL A 419 21.02 22.51 -27.56
N HIS A 420 22.31 22.77 -27.88
CA HIS A 420 22.75 23.14 -29.22
C HIS A 420 23.58 21.99 -29.80
N VAL A 421 23.18 21.52 -30.96
CA VAL A 421 23.91 20.54 -31.76
C VAL A 421 24.38 21.23 -33.03
N ALA A 422 25.66 21.24 -33.30
CA ALA A 422 26.20 21.93 -34.48
C ALA A 422 25.84 21.20 -35.77
N GLN A 423 25.87 19.88 -35.75
CA GLN A 423 25.51 19.03 -36.89
C GLN A 423 25.09 17.65 -36.42
N ALA A 424 24.23 16.99 -37.19
CA ALA A 424 23.80 15.64 -36.95
C ALA A 424 23.69 14.83 -38.25
N ARG A 425 23.67 13.51 -38.16
CA ARG A 425 23.47 12.65 -39.31
C ARG A 425 22.00 12.57 -39.69
N GLN A 426 21.75 12.70 -40.99
CA GLN A 426 20.41 12.45 -41.49
C GLN A 426 20.14 10.94 -41.45
N VAL A 427 19.19 10.54 -40.61
CA VAL A 427 18.78 9.14 -40.47
C VAL A 427 17.30 9.04 -40.77
N GLU A 428 16.91 8.08 -41.59
CA GLU A 428 15.52 7.72 -41.79
C GLU A 428 15.16 6.62 -40.76
N PRO A 429 14.32 6.94 -39.74
CA PRO A 429 13.97 5.97 -38.72
C PRO A 429 13.23 4.77 -39.34
N PRO A 430 13.70 3.55 -39.08
CA PRO A 430 13.00 2.35 -39.56
C PRO A 430 11.63 2.17 -38.88
N GLU A 431 10.78 1.28 -39.45
CA GLU A 431 9.41 1.05 -38.93
C GLU A 431 9.35 0.60 -37.45
N TRP A 432 10.42 -0.02 -36.94
CA TRP A 432 10.51 -0.43 -35.54
C TRP A 432 10.92 0.71 -34.59
N ALA A 433 11.28 1.89 -35.11
CA ALA A 433 11.86 2.97 -34.33
C ALA A 433 10.82 4.01 -33.90
N GLU A 434 10.92 4.44 -32.65
CA GLU A 434 10.19 5.56 -32.07
C GLU A 434 11.13 6.76 -31.93
N THR A 435 10.81 7.89 -32.58
CA THR A 435 11.58 9.11 -32.47
C THR A 435 11.29 9.80 -31.14
N LEU A 436 12.32 9.98 -30.32
CA LEU A 436 12.24 10.66 -29.03
C LEU A 436 12.48 12.17 -29.17
N VAL A 437 13.43 12.59 -30.02
CA VAL A 437 13.77 13.99 -30.25
C VAL A 437 13.90 14.22 -31.73
N GLN A 438 13.04 15.09 -32.26
CA GLN A 438 12.98 15.48 -33.65
C GLN A 438 13.50 16.88 -33.82
N ALA A 439 14.45 17.08 -34.75
CA ALA A 439 14.88 18.39 -35.24
C ALA A 439 14.35 18.64 -36.66
N HIS A 440 14.44 19.88 -37.14
CA HIS A 440 13.99 20.27 -38.50
C HIS A 440 14.61 19.38 -39.60
N GLY A 441 15.92 19.10 -39.52
CA GLY A 441 16.64 18.32 -40.54
C GLY A 441 16.55 16.80 -40.36
N GLY A 442 16.04 16.32 -39.24
CA GLY A 442 15.97 14.88 -38.96
C GLY A 442 15.91 14.54 -37.46
N PRO A 443 15.80 13.26 -37.11
CA PRO A 443 15.79 12.81 -35.72
C PRO A 443 17.16 12.99 -35.08
N LEU A 444 17.21 13.48 -33.84
CA LEU A 444 18.42 13.54 -33.01
C LEU A 444 18.56 12.33 -32.11
N VAL A 445 17.45 11.79 -31.62
CA VAL A 445 17.42 10.60 -30.76
C VAL A 445 16.21 9.77 -31.12
N PHE A 446 16.40 8.47 -31.30
CA PHE A 446 15.33 7.50 -31.45
C PHE A 446 15.67 6.17 -30.80
N THR A 447 14.67 5.38 -30.45
CA THR A 447 14.82 4.06 -29.82
C THR A 447 13.85 3.07 -30.44
N GLY A 448 14.05 1.79 -30.22
CA GLY A 448 13.11 0.76 -30.63
C GLY A 448 13.61 -0.63 -30.35
N GLU A 449 12.83 -1.62 -30.78
CA GLU A 449 13.14 -3.04 -30.59
C GLU A 449 13.01 -3.78 -31.92
N THR A 450 14.02 -4.57 -32.24
CA THR A 450 14.05 -5.44 -33.41
C THR A 450 14.84 -6.70 -33.13
N ASP A 451 14.39 -7.85 -33.66
CA ASP A 451 15.02 -9.16 -33.48
C ASP A 451 15.29 -9.53 -31.97
N GLY A 452 14.38 -9.11 -31.07
CA GLY A 452 14.48 -9.37 -29.63
C GLY A 452 15.58 -8.57 -28.92
N ARG A 453 16.11 -7.49 -29.53
CA ARG A 453 17.09 -6.58 -28.94
C ARG A 453 16.59 -5.15 -28.97
N ARG A 454 16.98 -4.36 -27.98
CA ARG A 454 16.70 -2.93 -27.92
C ARG A 454 17.85 -2.14 -28.54
N LEU A 455 17.47 -1.14 -29.29
CA LEU A 455 18.39 -0.23 -29.93
C LEU A 455 18.06 1.20 -29.51
N ALA A 456 19.10 2.01 -29.30
CA ALA A 456 18.98 3.45 -29.18
C ALA A 456 20.01 4.12 -30.07
N VAL A 457 19.64 5.21 -30.70
CA VAL A 457 20.49 5.95 -31.64
C VAL A 457 20.48 7.41 -31.28
N VAL A 458 21.68 7.98 -31.10
CA VAL A 458 21.96 9.40 -31.02
C VAL A 458 22.67 9.75 -32.31
N THR A 459 22.07 10.60 -33.13
CA THR A 459 22.52 10.84 -34.53
C THR A 459 23.67 11.85 -34.68
N PHE A 460 24.15 12.41 -33.56
CA PHE A 460 25.23 13.43 -33.58
C PHE A 460 26.42 13.02 -32.71
N ASP A 461 27.58 13.62 -33.01
CA ASP A 461 28.76 13.49 -32.17
C ASP A 461 28.62 14.38 -30.92
N LEU A 462 28.94 13.83 -29.76
CA LEU A 462 28.89 14.60 -28.50
C LEU A 462 29.87 15.79 -28.48
N HIS A 463 30.92 15.74 -29.28
CA HIS A 463 31.86 16.87 -29.44
C HIS A 463 31.26 18.00 -30.28
N ASP A 464 30.26 17.70 -31.11
CA ASP A 464 29.54 18.67 -31.94
C ASP A 464 28.30 19.24 -31.20
N SER A 465 28.21 19.06 -29.89
CA SER A 465 27.09 19.50 -29.08
C SER A 465 27.53 20.03 -27.72
N ASP A 466 26.76 20.96 -27.16
CA ASP A 466 26.91 21.43 -25.78
C ASP A 466 26.15 20.53 -24.76
N LEU A 467 25.46 19.51 -25.23
CA LEU A 467 24.74 18.54 -24.37
C LEU A 467 25.63 17.99 -23.26
N PRO A 468 26.90 17.56 -23.47
CA PRO A 468 27.77 17.07 -22.41
C PRO A 468 28.05 18.06 -21.27
N LEU A 469 27.83 19.36 -21.51
CA LEU A 469 27.97 20.42 -20.52
C LEU A 469 26.68 20.72 -19.75
N GLN A 470 25.58 20.11 -20.14
CA GLN A 470 24.25 20.28 -19.54
C GLN A 470 23.98 19.21 -18.49
N ILE A 471 23.16 19.55 -17.47
CA ILE A 471 22.68 18.60 -16.45
C ILE A 471 21.86 17.47 -17.11
N GLY A 472 21.22 17.75 -18.24
CA GLY A 472 20.44 16.78 -19.02
C GLY A 472 21.27 15.63 -19.60
N TYR A 473 22.58 15.80 -19.81
CA TYR A 473 23.44 14.79 -20.41
C TYR A 473 23.49 13.47 -19.61
N PRO A 474 23.94 13.48 -18.34
CA PRO A 474 23.96 12.25 -17.58
C PRO A 474 22.55 11.66 -17.36
N ILE A 475 21.50 12.49 -17.33
CA ILE A 475 20.12 12.04 -17.20
C ILE A 475 19.69 11.29 -18.46
N LEU A 476 19.87 11.88 -19.65
CA LEU A 476 19.49 11.26 -20.91
C LEU A 476 20.20 9.91 -21.10
N PHE A 477 21.52 9.92 -20.96
CA PHE A 477 22.30 8.69 -21.18
C PHE A 477 22.05 7.63 -20.10
N SER A 478 21.82 8.02 -18.85
CA SER A 478 21.37 7.08 -17.82
C SER A 478 20.03 6.45 -18.19
N ASN A 479 19.07 7.24 -18.67
CA ASN A 479 17.77 6.74 -19.11
C ASN A 479 17.90 5.79 -20.32
N LEU A 480 18.72 6.15 -21.33
CA LEU A 480 18.96 5.29 -22.49
C LEU A 480 19.70 3.99 -22.11
N ILE A 481 20.73 4.09 -21.28
CA ILE A 481 21.48 2.93 -20.80
C ILE A 481 20.57 2.04 -19.94
N GLN A 482 19.75 2.63 -19.10
CA GLN A 482 18.76 1.90 -18.32
C GLN A 482 17.72 1.19 -19.21
N TYR A 483 17.22 1.86 -20.25
CA TYR A 483 16.33 1.26 -21.24
C TYR A 483 16.97 0.06 -21.95
N LEU A 484 18.25 0.19 -22.29
CA LEU A 484 19.02 -0.85 -22.98
C LEU A 484 19.54 -1.95 -22.06
N SER A 485 19.80 -1.65 -20.79
CA SER A 485 20.38 -2.62 -19.82
C SER A 485 19.33 -3.47 -19.12
N ARG A 486 18.04 -3.21 -19.31
CA ARG A 486 17.01 -3.98 -18.64
C ARG A 486 16.96 -5.42 -19.15
N PRO A 487 17.06 -6.39 -18.27
CA PRO A 487 16.13 -7.49 -18.31
C PRO A 487 14.79 -6.94 -17.83
N ALA A 488 13.96 -6.43 -18.72
CA ALA A 488 12.70 -5.81 -18.33
C ALA A 488 11.61 -6.87 -18.37
N ASP A 489 11.61 -7.74 -17.41
CA ASP A 489 10.63 -8.79 -17.41
C ASP A 489 9.38 -8.41 -16.61
N LEU A 490 9.50 -7.46 -15.66
CA LEU A 490 8.37 -7.04 -14.83
C LEU A 490 8.32 -5.52 -14.67
N SER A 491 7.13 -4.95 -14.82
CA SER A 491 6.85 -3.54 -14.52
C SER A 491 5.61 -3.45 -13.62
N ILE A 492 5.71 -2.69 -12.54
CA ILE A 492 4.59 -2.48 -11.63
C ILE A 492 3.71 -1.38 -12.23
N LEU A 493 2.45 -1.71 -12.47
CA LEU A 493 1.44 -0.74 -12.83
C LEU A 493 0.89 -0.12 -11.55
N ALA A 494 1.02 1.19 -11.38
CA ALA A 494 0.47 1.87 -10.22
C ALA A 494 -1.05 1.69 -10.19
N ALA A 495 -1.57 1.02 -9.21
CA ALA A 495 -2.99 0.93 -8.95
C ALA A 495 -3.49 2.32 -8.55
N GLY A 496 -4.47 2.86 -9.27
CA GLY A 496 -5.17 4.06 -8.85
C GLY A 496 -4.55 5.40 -9.25
N ALA A 497 -3.72 5.47 -10.30
CA ALA A 497 -3.43 6.74 -10.96
C ALA A 497 -4.64 7.20 -11.81
N GLY A 498 -5.82 7.33 -11.17
CA GLY A 498 -6.91 8.14 -11.65
C GLY A 498 -6.52 9.59 -11.44
N ASP A 499 -6.27 10.31 -12.56
CA ASP A 499 -6.27 11.77 -12.68
C ASP A 499 -5.39 12.61 -11.74
N ALA A 500 -4.26 12.14 -11.26
CA ALA A 500 -3.19 13.07 -10.91
C ALA A 500 -2.48 13.48 -12.21
N PRO A 501 -2.40 14.79 -12.55
CA PRO A 501 -1.62 15.26 -13.70
C PRO A 501 -0.15 14.99 -13.40
N GLY A 502 0.41 13.93 -13.96
CA GLY A 502 1.73 13.41 -13.71
C GLY A 502 1.73 11.95 -13.28
N GLY A 503 0.74 11.13 -13.73
CA GLY A 503 0.71 9.68 -13.58
C GLY A 503 2.03 9.07 -14.01
N ALA A 504 3.01 9.15 -13.13
CA ALA A 504 4.27 8.50 -13.26
C ALA A 504 4.00 7.00 -13.21
N ALA A 505 4.08 6.33 -14.36
CA ALA A 505 4.63 5.00 -14.35
C ALA A 505 5.83 5.08 -13.40
N ALA A 506 5.76 4.37 -12.27
CA ALA A 506 6.70 4.53 -11.17
C ALA A 506 8.11 4.52 -11.76
N SER A 507 8.80 5.61 -11.61
CA SER A 507 10.13 5.83 -12.14
C SER A 507 10.97 4.64 -11.70
N LEU A 508 11.37 3.85 -12.67
CA LEU A 508 12.32 2.78 -12.51
C LEU A 508 13.69 3.41 -12.24
N ALA A 509 13.88 3.88 -11.02
CA ALA A 509 15.18 4.31 -10.54
C ALA A 509 16.15 3.13 -10.51
N ALA A 510 17.41 3.38 -10.78
CA ALA A 510 18.48 2.40 -10.62
C ALA A 510 18.39 1.74 -9.25
N GLY A 511 18.34 0.40 -9.19
CA GLY A 511 18.05 -0.35 -7.97
C GLY A 511 16.54 -0.44 -7.70
N THR A 512 15.80 -1.10 -8.56
CA THR A 512 14.35 -1.18 -8.47
C THR A 512 13.94 -2.19 -7.43
N ASN A 513 13.16 -1.73 -6.47
CA ASN A 513 12.43 -2.61 -5.59
C ASN A 513 11.16 -3.02 -6.31
N LEU A 514 11.05 -4.30 -6.69
CA LEU A 514 9.82 -4.85 -7.25
C LEU A 514 8.88 -5.22 -6.12
N GLN A 515 8.09 -4.24 -5.68
CA GLN A 515 7.10 -4.39 -4.62
C GLN A 515 5.88 -3.52 -4.89
N LEU A 516 4.71 -4.03 -4.54
CA LEU A 516 3.42 -3.34 -4.69
C LEU A 516 2.53 -3.63 -3.49
N GLN A 517 1.44 -2.90 -3.38
CA GLN A 517 0.37 -3.18 -2.41
C GLN A 517 -0.60 -4.22 -2.98
N ALA A 518 -1.30 -4.92 -2.10
CA ALA A 518 -2.32 -5.89 -2.49
C ALA A 518 -3.41 -5.24 -3.38
N GLY A 519 -3.78 -5.93 -4.45
CA GLY A 519 -4.71 -5.44 -5.47
C GLY A 519 -4.07 -4.60 -6.57
N GLY A 520 -2.76 -4.35 -6.53
CA GLY A 520 -2.02 -3.73 -7.63
C GLY A 520 -1.83 -4.69 -8.81
N SER A 521 -1.43 -4.16 -9.96
CA SER A 521 -1.22 -4.96 -11.17
C SER A 521 0.25 -4.93 -11.59
N VAL A 522 0.71 -6.05 -12.18
CA VAL A 522 2.07 -6.21 -12.71
C VAL A 522 1.99 -6.47 -14.20
N LEU A 523 2.69 -5.66 -14.99
CA LEU A 523 2.91 -5.91 -16.40
C LEU A 523 4.10 -6.86 -16.55
N ILE A 524 3.87 -7.99 -17.17
CA ILE A 524 4.89 -9.00 -17.49
C ILE A 524 5.25 -8.83 -18.96
N HIS A 525 6.53 -8.53 -19.23
CA HIS A 525 7.04 -8.27 -20.58
C HIS A 525 8.44 -8.88 -20.71
N PRO A 526 8.55 -10.19 -20.95
CA PRO A 526 9.85 -10.88 -21.04
C PRO A 526 10.66 -10.41 -22.25
N ALA A 527 11.97 -10.28 -22.06
CA ALA A 527 12.91 -9.78 -23.06
C ALA A 527 13.05 -10.67 -24.32
N ALA A 528 12.64 -11.91 -24.29
CA ALA A 528 12.77 -12.85 -25.41
C ALA A 528 11.49 -13.65 -25.60
N GLY A 529 10.62 -13.21 -26.49
CA GLY A 529 9.62 -14.01 -27.21
C GLY A 529 8.86 -15.12 -26.45
N ALA A 530 8.79 -15.06 -25.12
CA ALA A 530 8.02 -16.03 -24.35
C ALA A 530 6.54 -15.81 -24.61
N ALA A 531 5.83 -16.88 -24.96
CA ALA A 531 4.39 -16.83 -25.21
C ALA A 531 3.56 -16.92 -23.94
N ARG A 532 4.15 -17.34 -22.82
CA ARG A 532 3.48 -17.55 -21.54
C ARG A 532 4.42 -17.27 -20.36
N ALA A 533 3.85 -16.73 -19.30
CA ALA A 533 4.48 -16.66 -18.00
C ALA A 533 3.75 -17.57 -17.00
N LEU A 534 4.50 -18.21 -16.12
CA LEU A 534 4.01 -18.96 -14.98
C LEU A 534 4.29 -18.15 -13.72
N VAL A 535 3.25 -17.64 -13.09
CA VAL A 535 3.33 -16.92 -11.83
C VAL A 535 3.06 -17.88 -10.69
N THR A 536 4.00 -18.00 -9.76
CA THR A 536 3.84 -18.78 -8.53
C THR A 536 3.53 -17.83 -7.39
N LEU A 537 2.39 -18.04 -6.73
CA LEU A 537 1.89 -17.25 -5.63
C LEU A 537 2.59 -17.61 -4.29
N PRO A 538 2.47 -16.80 -3.25
CA PRO A 538 3.08 -17.07 -1.94
C PRO A 538 2.64 -18.40 -1.28
N ASP A 539 1.42 -18.88 -1.57
CA ASP A 539 0.90 -20.18 -1.09
C ASP A 539 1.41 -21.39 -1.90
N GLY A 540 2.23 -21.15 -2.94
CA GLY A 540 2.77 -22.17 -3.83
C GLY A 540 1.82 -22.57 -4.98
N SER A 541 0.63 -22.00 -5.07
CA SER A 541 -0.24 -22.16 -6.23
C SER A 541 0.37 -21.46 -7.46
N THR A 542 -0.01 -21.90 -8.66
CA THR A 542 0.55 -21.36 -9.90
C THR A 542 -0.55 -20.94 -10.87
N GLN A 543 -0.32 -19.81 -11.55
CA GLN A 543 -1.20 -19.29 -12.58
C GLN A 543 -0.42 -19.08 -13.89
N ILE A 544 -1.04 -19.42 -15.01
CA ILE A 544 -0.46 -19.23 -16.34
C ILE A 544 -1.08 -17.97 -16.94
N ILE A 545 -0.21 -17.07 -17.38
CA ILE A 545 -0.56 -15.83 -18.07
C ILE A 545 -0.12 -15.98 -19.53
N ASP A 546 -1.07 -15.87 -20.46
CA ASP A 546 -0.74 -15.77 -21.87
C ASP A 546 -0.17 -14.36 -22.16
N LEU A 547 0.87 -14.30 -22.99
CA LEU A 547 1.58 -13.09 -23.34
C LEU A 547 1.34 -12.76 -24.83
N PRO A 548 0.14 -12.30 -25.22
CA PRO A 548 -0.12 -11.89 -26.59
C PRO A 548 0.75 -10.69 -26.94
N GLN A 549 1.47 -10.77 -28.07
CA GLN A 549 2.43 -9.75 -28.49
C GLN A 549 3.60 -9.55 -27.50
N GLY A 550 3.93 -10.59 -26.70
CA GLY A 550 5.07 -10.56 -25.77
C GLY A 550 4.78 -9.84 -24.45
N GLN A 551 3.54 -9.50 -24.12
CA GLN A 551 3.19 -8.85 -22.85
C GLN A 551 1.86 -9.35 -22.29
N GLY A 552 1.71 -9.29 -20.96
CA GLY A 552 0.49 -9.66 -20.25
C GLY A 552 0.41 -8.96 -18.90
N VAL A 553 -0.82 -8.78 -18.40
CA VAL A 553 -1.06 -8.16 -17.08
C VAL A 553 -1.44 -9.25 -16.10
N PHE A 554 -0.82 -9.23 -14.92
CA PHE A 554 -1.18 -10.03 -13.76
C PHE A 554 -1.79 -9.13 -12.70
N ASP A 555 -3.01 -9.40 -12.29
CA ASP A 555 -3.81 -8.61 -11.35
C ASP A 555 -4.24 -9.38 -10.09
N ASP A 556 -4.01 -10.70 -10.02
CA ASP A 556 -4.29 -11.50 -8.83
C ASP A 556 -3.17 -11.36 -7.77
N THR A 557 -3.02 -10.14 -7.24
CA THR A 557 -2.03 -9.77 -6.22
C THR A 557 -2.67 -9.64 -4.84
N HIS A 558 -3.60 -10.54 -4.51
CA HIS A 558 -4.36 -10.48 -3.26
C HIS A 558 -3.64 -11.13 -2.07
N GLN A 559 -2.63 -11.96 -2.30
CA GLN A 559 -1.84 -12.60 -1.25
C GLN A 559 -0.59 -11.77 -0.93
N LEU A 560 -0.30 -11.56 0.36
CA LEU A 560 0.95 -10.91 0.78
C LEU A 560 2.12 -11.88 0.69
N GLY A 561 3.27 -11.39 0.25
CA GLY A 561 4.51 -12.14 0.17
C GLY A 561 5.21 -12.07 -1.18
N LEU A 562 6.09 -13.03 -1.43
CA LEU A 562 6.90 -13.11 -2.63
C LEU A 562 6.21 -13.92 -3.73
N TYR A 563 6.11 -13.32 -4.90
CA TYR A 563 5.68 -13.95 -6.14
C TYR A 563 6.90 -14.28 -6.99
N SER A 564 6.88 -15.41 -7.68
CA SER A 564 7.93 -15.81 -8.64
C SER A 564 7.34 -15.91 -10.03
N VAL A 565 8.04 -15.37 -11.02
CA VAL A 565 7.64 -15.43 -12.43
C VAL A 565 8.67 -16.26 -13.18
N SER A 566 8.24 -17.23 -13.96
CA SER A 566 9.08 -18.06 -14.81
C SER A 566 8.44 -18.23 -16.18
N TYR A 567 9.23 -18.58 -17.17
CA TYR A 567 8.81 -18.63 -18.56
C TYR A 567 8.94 -20.04 -19.11
N PRO A 568 7.87 -20.86 -19.06
CA PRO A 568 7.90 -22.23 -19.57
C PRO A 568 8.21 -22.27 -21.07
N GLY A 569 9.22 -23.04 -21.45
CA GLY A 569 9.67 -23.16 -22.85
C GLY A 569 10.74 -22.14 -23.27
N SER A 570 11.16 -21.24 -22.37
CA SER A 570 12.23 -20.26 -22.59
C SER A 570 13.25 -20.34 -21.44
N PRO A 571 14.05 -21.43 -21.36
CA PRO A 571 14.97 -21.66 -20.24
C PRO A 571 16.10 -20.61 -20.14
N ASP A 572 16.33 -19.86 -21.20
CA ASP A 572 17.36 -18.81 -21.25
C ASP A 572 16.86 -17.48 -20.63
N VAL A 573 15.56 -17.36 -20.36
CA VAL A 573 14.99 -16.19 -19.66
C VAL A 573 15.06 -16.48 -18.16
N PRO A 574 15.78 -15.66 -17.38
CA PRO A 574 15.91 -15.87 -15.94
C PRO A 574 14.55 -15.74 -15.26
N ALA A 575 14.33 -16.55 -14.23
CA ALA A 575 13.16 -16.40 -13.37
C ALA A 575 13.24 -15.09 -12.59
N ASP A 576 12.15 -14.37 -12.57
CA ASP A 576 12.01 -13.08 -11.89
C ASP A 576 11.03 -13.17 -10.72
N GLY A 577 10.75 -12.06 -10.08
CA GLY A 577 9.76 -12.01 -9.02
C GLY A 577 9.45 -10.60 -8.54
N PHE A 578 8.38 -10.49 -7.78
CA PHE A 578 7.96 -9.26 -7.13
C PHE A 578 7.37 -9.57 -5.74
N ALA A 579 7.20 -8.57 -4.92
CA ALA A 579 6.63 -8.69 -3.59
C ALA A 579 5.31 -7.92 -3.49
N VAL A 580 4.37 -8.47 -2.74
CA VAL A 580 3.13 -7.80 -2.36
C VAL A 580 3.14 -7.60 -0.86
N ASN A 581 2.97 -6.35 -0.41
CA ASN A 581 3.04 -5.97 0.99
C ASN A 581 1.79 -5.24 1.47
N LEU A 582 1.59 -5.26 2.78
CA LEU A 582 0.64 -4.39 3.46
C LEU A 582 1.43 -3.24 4.11
N PHE A 583 1.62 -2.16 3.37
CA PHE A 583 2.13 -0.91 3.93
C PHE A 583 0.94 0.02 4.18
N ALA A 584 0.26 -0.20 5.31
CA ALA A 584 -0.80 0.70 5.73
C ALA A 584 -0.19 1.88 6.49
N PRO A 585 -0.67 3.13 6.25
CA PRO A 585 -0.29 4.28 7.04
C PRO A 585 -0.83 4.23 8.46
#